data_69cb9d2347eb953c31cb165d1a3f0c07
#
_entry.id   69cb9d2347eb953c31cb165d1a3f0c07
#
_cell.length_a   1.000
_cell.length_b   1.000
_cell.length_c   1.000
_cell.angle_alpha   90.00
_cell.angle_beta   90.00
_cell.angle_gamma   90.00
#
_symmetry.space_group_name_H-M   'P 1'
#
loop_
_entity.id
_entity.type
_entity.pdbx_description
1 polymer ?
#
loop_
_entity_poly.entity_id
_entity_poly.type
_entity_poly.pdbx_seq_one_letter_code
_entity_poly.pdbx_strand_id
1 'polypeptide(L)'
;MVAPGWEAVLAYRLVPEVTTWRLAAPDGTVRFAKIDRAGRFPTLDGEAERMRWARPHLPVPEVVTLERVGTASVLLTEALPGRDATDPCWRDDLPALVRALGRGLRAFHEAVEPDRCPFRFERSRALDHVRRRVSEDDIDPGGFHEEHAHLSPHAALAELEATATWTEDLVVCHGDYCPPNVLLDRGAVTGYLDLGELGVADRWSDIAVGAWSTCWNFGERLEPLFYESYGVEPDPPRIRYYRLLYDLVS
;
A
#
# COMPACT_ATOMS: atom_id res chain seq x y z
N MET A 1 -14.72 -21.86 2.41
CA MET A 1 -15.80 -22.25 3.36
C MET A 1 -15.29 -21.98 4.76
N VAL A 2 -16.00 -21.16 5.57
CA VAL A 2 -15.58 -20.87 6.95
C VAL A 2 -15.78 -22.15 7.79
N ALA A 3 -14.81 -22.53 8.61
CA ALA A 3 -14.92 -23.73 9.44
C ALA A 3 -16.09 -23.60 10.44
N PRO A 4 -16.72 -24.70 10.86
CA PRO A 4 -17.82 -24.66 11.83
C PRO A 4 -17.41 -23.92 13.11
N GLY A 5 -18.26 -23.00 13.56
CA GLY A 5 -18.03 -22.19 14.77
C GLY A 5 -17.24 -20.90 14.56
N TRP A 6 -16.72 -20.63 13.36
CA TRP A 6 -16.09 -19.34 13.06
C TRP A 6 -17.16 -18.29 12.69
N GLU A 7 -17.00 -17.09 13.21
CA GLU A 7 -17.76 -15.90 12.80
C GLU A 7 -17.02 -15.17 11.69
N ALA A 8 -17.73 -14.74 10.65
CA ALA A 8 -17.17 -14.00 9.52
C ALA A 8 -17.84 -12.62 9.41
N VAL A 9 -17.05 -11.57 9.46
CA VAL A 9 -17.50 -10.17 9.32
C VAL A 9 -16.75 -9.55 8.15
N LEU A 10 -17.46 -8.86 7.25
CA LEU A 10 -16.82 -8.09 6.17
C LEU A 10 -15.99 -6.95 6.81
N ALA A 11 -14.67 -7.03 6.63
CA ALA A 11 -13.74 -6.01 7.13
C ALA A 11 -13.54 -4.88 6.10
N TYR A 12 -13.38 -5.23 4.83
CA TYR A 12 -13.13 -4.26 3.77
C TYR A 12 -13.66 -4.75 2.42
N ARG A 13 -14.04 -3.79 1.56
CA ARG A 13 -14.45 -4.06 0.17
C ARG A 13 -13.86 -2.99 -0.72
N LEU A 14 -12.90 -3.36 -1.55
CA LEU A 14 -12.34 -2.47 -2.57
C LEU A 14 -13.34 -2.27 -3.72
N VAL A 15 -13.77 -3.38 -4.31
CA VAL A 15 -14.80 -3.48 -5.35
C VAL A 15 -15.65 -4.71 -5.04
N PRO A 16 -16.80 -4.93 -5.72
CA PRO A 16 -17.64 -6.12 -5.45
C PRO A 16 -16.90 -7.46 -5.54
N GLU A 17 -15.89 -7.54 -6.40
CA GLU A 17 -15.11 -8.75 -6.68
C GLU A 17 -13.96 -8.97 -5.69
N VAL A 18 -13.49 -7.91 -5.01
CA VAL A 18 -12.36 -7.98 -4.06
C VAL A 18 -12.83 -7.59 -2.66
N THR A 19 -12.83 -8.57 -1.76
CA THR A 19 -13.34 -8.40 -0.39
C THR A 19 -12.39 -9.01 0.63
N THR A 20 -12.26 -8.38 1.79
CA THR A 20 -11.52 -8.90 2.95
C THR A 20 -12.48 -9.16 4.10
N TRP A 21 -12.43 -10.36 4.65
CA TRP A 21 -13.27 -10.80 5.74
C TRP A 21 -12.44 -11.07 6.98
N ARG A 22 -12.88 -10.54 8.12
CA ARG A 22 -12.36 -10.92 9.43
C ARG A 22 -13.06 -12.17 9.88
N LEU A 23 -12.27 -13.17 10.24
CA LEU A 23 -12.74 -14.47 10.74
C LEU A 23 -12.33 -14.62 12.19
N ALA A 24 -13.26 -14.93 13.09
CA ALA A 24 -13.00 -15.13 14.51
C ALA A 24 -13.45 -16.52 14.94
N ALA A 25 -12.54 -17.26 15.56
CA ALA A 25 -12.82 -18.57 16.13
C ALA A 25 -13.29 -18.46 17.60
N PRO A 26 -13.99 -19.49 18.12
CA PRO A 26 -14.44 -19.48 19.53
C PRO A 26 -13.31 -19.44 20.57
N ASP A 27 -12.11 -19.87 20.21
CA ASP A 27 -10.90 -19.86 21.05
C ASP A 27 -10.19 -18.48 21.06
N GLY A 28 -10.73 -17.49 20.33
CA GLY A 28 -10.16 -16.16 20.23
C GLY A 28 -9.19 -15.98 19.05
N THR A 29 -8.87 -17.02 18.30
CA THR A 29 -8.04 -16.92 17.08
C THR A 29 -8.73 -16.01 16.06
N VAL A 30 -7.97 -15.06 15.51
CA VAL A 30 -8.46 -14.15 14.46
C VAL A 30 -7.61 -14.32 13.20
N ARG A 31 -8.29 -14.40 12.06
CA ARG A 31 -7.70 -14.46 10.71
C ARG A 31 -8.38 -13.49 9.77
N PHE A 32 -7.70 -13.19 8.67
CA PHE A 32 -8.28 -12.43 7.58
C PHE A 32 -8.26 -13.24 6.28
N ALA A 33 -9.37 -13.23 5.57
CA ALA A 33 -9.52 -13.87 4.27
C ALA A 33 -9.75 -12.78 3.21
N LYS A 34 -8.75 -12.53 2.36
CA LYS A 34 -8.87 -11.68 1.17
C LYS A 34 -9.29 -12.55 0.00
N ILE A 35 -10.39 -12.19 -0.68
CA ILE A 35 -10.98 -12.93 -1.77
C ILE A 35 -10.97 -12.06 -3.01
N ASP A 36 -10.36 -12.54 -4.07
CA ASP A 36 -10.37 -11.90 -5.39
C ASP A 36 -11.01 -12.83 -6.43
N ARG A 37 -12.06 -12.35 -7.09
CA ARG A 37 -12.80 -13.05 -8.15
C ARG A 37 -12.48 -12.54 -9.55
N ALA A 38 -11.75 -11.42 -9.65
CA ALA A 38 -11.43 -10.76 -10.90
C ALA A 38 -10.00 -11.05 -11.40
N GLY A 39 -9.10 -11.51 -10.49
CA GLY A 39 -7.69 -11.70 -10.80
C GLY A 39 -6.98 -10.38 -11.06
N ARG A 40 -7.34 -9.33 -10.31
CA ARG A 40 -6.77 -7.99 -10.47
C ARG A 40 -5.30 -7.94 -10.09
N PHE A 41 -4.59 -7.00 -10.69
CA PHE A 41 -3.26 -6.63 -10.22
C PHE A 41 -3.36 -5.63 -9.05
N PRO A 42 -2.55 -5.80 -8.00
CA PRO A 42 -1.66 -6.94 -7.72
C PRO A 42 -2.45 -8.22 -7.41
N THR A 43 -1.99 -9.37 -7.91
CA THR A 43 -2.68 -10.65 -7.68
C THR A 43 -2.43 -11.16 -6.25
N LEU A 44 -3.38 -11.93 -5.69
CA LEU A 44 -3.20 -12.54 -4.36
C LEU A 44 -2.04 -13.55 -4.32
N ASP A 45 -1.69 -14.18 -5.44
CA ASP A 45 -0.50 -15.03 -5.56
C ASP A 45 0.77 -14.19 -5.35
N GLY A 46 0.86 -13.04 -6.04
CA GLY A 46 1.98 -12.10 -5.89
C GLY A 46 2.05 -11.47 -4.51
N GLU A 47 0.91 -11.14 -3.90
CA GLU A 47 0.85 -10.61 -2.54
C GLU A 47 1.35 -11.66 -1.52
N ALA A 48 0.87 -12.90 -1.61
CA ALA A 48 1.30 -13.98 -0.73
C ALA A 48 2.79 -14.29 -0.85
N GLU A 49 3.36 -14.20 -2.07
CA GLU A 49 4.80 -14.38 -2.29
C GLU A 49 5.61 -13.28 -1.59
N ARG A 50 5.21 -12.01 -1.75
CA ARG A 50 5.84 -10.85 -1.10
C ARG A 50 5.73 -10.91 0.43
N MET A 51 4.56 -11.26 0.96
CA MET A 51 4.37 -11.43 2.40
C MET A 51 5.29 -12.51 2.98
N ARG A 52 5.40 -13.67 2.32
CA ARG A 52 6.31 -14.77 2.76
C ARG A 52 7.77 -14.32 2.75
N TRP A 53 8.17 -13.58 1.72
CA TRP A 53 9.51 -13.03 1.63
C TRP A 53 9.76 -11.95 2.70
N ALA A 54 8.82 -11.05 2.93
CA ALA A 54 8.96 -9.95 3.87
C ALA A 54 8.93 -10.39 5.34
N ARG A 55 8.22 -11.48 5.66
CA ARG A 55 7.94 -11.95 7.03
C ARG A 55 9.18 -12.09 7.95
N PRO A 56 10.36 -12.55 7.49
CA PRO A 56 11.58 -12.60 8.31
C PRO A 56 12.17 -11.22 8.63
N HIS A 57 11.74 -10.16 7.96
CA HIS A 57 12.36 -8.83 8.01
C HIS A 57 11.44 -7.75 8.57
N LEU A 58 10.15 -7.91 8.34
CA LEU A 58 9.12 -6.90 8.63
C LEU A 58 7.95 -7.53 9.39
N PRO A 59 7.28 -6.78 10.26
CA PRO A 59 6.05 -7.24 10.92
C PRO A 59 4.89 -7.25 9.91
N VAL A 60 4.75 -8.34 9.18
CA VAL A 60 3.69 -8.56 8.20
C VAL A 60 2.90 -9.82 8.56
N PRO A 61 1.62 -9.95 8.15
CA PRO A 61 0.82 -11.12 8.47
C PRO A 61 1.45 -12.41 7.96
N GLU A 62 1.32 -13.48 8.73
CA GLU A 62 1.71 -14.80 8.28
C GLU A 62 0.67 -15.35 7.31
N VAL A 63 1.12 -15.83 6.15
CA VAL A 63 0.26 -16.49 5.17
C VAL A 63 -0.06 -17.90 5.65
N VAL A 64 -1.32 -18.15 6.01
CA VAL A 64 -1.82 -19.46 6.42
C VAL A 64 -2.02 -20.35 5.21
N THR A 65 -2.76 -19.85 4.22
CA THR A 65 -2.99 -20.57 2.95
C THR A 65 -3.31 -19.60 1.83
N LEU A 66 -3.06 -20.04 0.61
CA LEU A 66 -3.52 -19.41 -0.61
C LEU A 66 -4.17 -20.50 -1.45
N GLU A 67 -5.46 -20.36 -1.74
CA GLU A 67 -6.24 -21.38 -2.42
C GLU A 67 -7.04 -20.77 -3.58
N ARG A 68 -7.34 -21.62 -4.57
CA ARG A 68 -8.29 -21.30 -5.63
C ARG A 68 -9.60 -22.05 -5.40
N VAL A 69 -10.70 -21.30 -5.33
CA VAL A 69 -12.04 -21.84 -5.14
C VAL A 69 -12.91 -21.41 -6.33
N GLY A 70 -13.08 -22.31 -7.30
CA GLY A 70 -13.67 -21.95 -8.59
C GLY A 70 -12.76 -20.96 -9.34
N THR A 71 -13.30 -19.79 -9.67
CA THR A 71 -12.55 -18.69 -10.30
C THR A 71 -11.88 -17.73 -9.31
N ALA A 72 -12.23 -17.83 -8.02
CA ALA A 72 -11.71 -16.92 -7.00
C ALA A 72 -10.38 -17.42 -6.42
N SER A 73 -9.45 -16.49 -6.18
CA SER A 73 -8.30 -16.68 -5.31
C SER A 73 -8.68 -16.28 -3.87
N VAL A 74 -8.23 -17.04 -2.89
CA VAL A 74 -8.48 -16.80 -1.46
C VAL A 74 -7.15 -16.83 -0.72
N LEU A 75 -6.74 -15.69 -0.18
CA LEU A 75 -5.56 -15.55 0.68
C LEU A 75 -6.02 -15.48 2.14
N LEU A 76 -5.60 -16.44 2.95
CA LEU A 76 -5.87 -16.50 4.38
C LEU A 76 -4.59 -16.14 5.16
N THR A 77 -4.71 -15.19 6.09
CA THR A 77 -3.59 -14.71 6.89
C THR A 77 -3.93 -14.69 8.38
N GLU A 78 -2.92 -14.84 9.25
CA GLU A 78 -3.06 -14.57 10.68
C GLU A 78 -3.24 -13.07 10.92
N ALA A 79 -3.98 -12.71 11.96
CA ALA A 79 -4.10 -11.32 12.38
C ALA A 79 -2.80 -10.85 13.05
N LEU A 80 -2.43 -9.59 12.80
CA LEU A 80 -1.39 -8.90 13.57
C LEU A 80 -2.01 -8.10 14.73
N PRO A 81 -1.25 -7.85 15.80
CA PRO A 81 -1.69 -6.98 16.88
C PRO A 81 -1.70 -5.52 16.42
N GLY A 82 -2.60 -4.73 17.01
CA GLY A 82 -2.74 -3.31 16.72
C GLY A 82 -4.05 -2.97 16.02
N ARG A 83 -4.20 -1.69 15.70
CA ARG A 83 -5.31 -1.12 14.93
C ARG A 83 -4.76 -0.34 13.76
N ASP A 84 -5.46 -0.34 12.65
CA ASP A 84 -5.03 0.47 11.51
C ASP A 84 -5.04 1.97 11.86
N ALA A 85 -4.24 2.73 11.14
CA ALA A 85 -4.05 4.15 11.44
C ALA A 85 -5.30 5.00 11.19
N THR A 86 -6.37 4.45 10.60
CA THR A 86 -7.65 5.15 10.43
C THR A 86 -8.63 4.91 11.59
N ASP A 87 -8.30 3.99 12.53
CA ASP A 87 -9.15 3.71 13.68
C ASP A 87 -9.44 5.01 14.47
N PRO A 88 -10.72 5.27 14.82
CA PRO A 88 -11.10 6.46 15.56
C PRO A 88 -10.36 6.69 16.89
N CYS A 89 -9.77 5.67 17.48
CA CYS A 89 -9.00 5.82 18.73
C CYS A 89 -7.75 6.72 18.59
N TRP A 90 -7.28 6.97 17.35
CA TRP A 90 -6.12 7.83 17.11
C TRP A 90 -6.46 9.31 16.94
N ARG A 91 -7.75 9.67 16.89
CA ARG A 91 -8.20 11.04 16.58
C ARG A 91 -7.83 12.09 17.63
N ASP A 92 -7.54 11.67 18.85
CA ASP A 92 -7.19 12.59 19.93
C ASP A 92 -5.80 13.21 19.78
N ASP A 93 -4.88 12.55 19.01
CA ASP A 93 -3.53 13.07 18.74
C ASP A 93 -3.05 12.70 17.33
N LEU A 94 -3.69 13.31 16.32
CA LEU A 94 -3.31 13.13 14.92
C LEU A 94 -1.86 13.54 14.61
N PRO A 95 -1.29 14.61 15.21
CA PRO A 95 0.13 14.91 15.02
C PRO A 95 1.06 13.78 15.47
N ALA A 96 0.79 13.12 16.59
CA ALA A 96 1.58 11.98 17.04
C ALA A 96 1.42 10.77 16.11
N LEU A 97 0.18 10.52 15.63
CA LEU A 97 -0.11 9.47 14.65
C LEU A 97 0.69 9.67 13.36
N VAL A 98 0.64 10.87 12.76
CA VAL A 98 1.32 11.15 11.49
C VAL A 98 2.85 11.04 11.67
N ARG A 99 3.39 11.49 12.80
CA ARG A 99 4.81 11.26 13.11
C ARG A 99 5.16 9.78 13.27
N ALA A 100 4.25 8.97 13.82
CA ALA A 100 4.46 7.53 13.92
C ALA A 100 4.47 6.87 12.53
N LEU A 101 3.59 7.32 11.62
CA LEU A 101 3.57 6.85 10.23
C LEU A 101 4.88 7.20 9.49
N GLY A 102 5.36 8.45 9.56
CA GLY A 102 6.62 8.84 8.91
C GLY A 102 7.82 8.04 9.44
N ARG A 103 7.94 7.87 10.77
CA ARG A 103 8.99 7.01 11.36
C ARG A 103 8.82 5.54 10.97
N GLY A 104 7.58 5.05 10.90
CA GLY A 104 7.27 3.69 10.48
C GLY A 104 7.71 3.41 9.05
N LEU A 105 7.45 4.33 8.12
CA LEU A 105 7.93 4.22 6.75
C LEU A 105 9.46 4.23 6.68
N ARG A 106 10.11 5.10 7.45
CA ARG A 106 11.57 5.12 7.53
C ARG A 106 12.12 3.76 7.97
N ALA A 107 11.56 3.21 9.05
CA ALA A 107 11.95 1.88 9.55
C ALA A 107 11.69 0.76 8.54
N PHE A 108 10.60 0.84 7.76
CA PHE A 108 10.30 -0.09 6.68
C PHE A 108 11.40 -0.07 5.61
N HIS A 109 11.77 1.12 5.12
CA HIS A 109 12.79 1.30 4.07
C HIS A 109 14.20 0.89 4.51
N GLU A 110 14.49 0.96 5.81
CA GLU A 110 15.78 0.60 6.39
C GLU A 110 15.86 -0.87 6.82
N ALA A 111 14.77 -1.62 6.78
CA ALA A 111 14.72 -2.98 7.28
C ALA A 111 15.50 -4.00 6.43
N VAL A 112 15.58 -3.77 5.10
CA VAL A 112 16.21 -4.71 4.16
C VAL A 112 16.94 -3.96 3.06
N GLU A 113 18.17 -4.38 2.77
CA GLU A 113 18.93 -3.87 1.63
C GLU A 113 18.23 -4.19 0.30
N PRO A 114 18.16 -3.27 -0.67
CA PRO A 114 17.46 -3.45 -1.95
C PRO A 114 17.93 -4.67 -2.73
N ASP A 115 19.22 -4.99 -2.68
CA ASP A 115 19.81 -6.12 -3.41
C ASP A 115 19.30 -7.49 -2.94
N ARG A 116 18.73 -7.56 -1.75
CA ARG A 116 18.13 -8.77 -1.19
C ARG A 116 16.67 -8.98 -1.61
N CYS A 117 16.00 -7.94 -2.13
CA CYS A 117 14.62 -8.02 -2.56
C CYS A 117 14.53 -8.52 -4.01
N PRO A 118 13.80 -9.62 -4.28
CA PRO A 118 13.65 -10.13 -5.64
C PRO A 118 12.59 -9.37 -6.46
N PHE A 119 11.78 -8.55 -5.82
CA PHE A 119 10.70 -7.81 -6.46
C PHE A 119 11.20 -6.43 -6.86
N ARG A 120 10.88 -6.02 -8.09
CA ARG A 120 11.37 -4.78 -8.68
C ARG A 120 10.22 -3.98 -9.28
N PHE A 121 10.15 -2.71 -8.90
CA PHE A 121 9.19 -1.76 -9.45
C PHE A 121 9.84 -0.38 -9.64
N GLU A 122 11.10 -0.37 -10.10
CA GLU A 122 11.80 0.86 -10.44
C GLU A 122 11.03 1.62 -11.54
N ARG A 123 11.30 2.90 -11.66
CA ARG A 123 10.62 3.83 -12.57
C ARG A 123 10.45 3.30 -14.00
N SER A 124 11.46 2.63 -14.56
CA SER A 124 11.36 2.06 -15.89
C SER A 124 10.23 1.03 -16.01
N ARG A 125 10.12 0.13 -15.03
CA ARG A 125 9.05 -0.88 -14.99
C ARG A 125 7.68 -0.27 -14.71
N ALA A 126 7.62 0.72 -13.82
CA ALA A 126 6.40 1.46 -13.55
C ALA A 126 5.88 2.16 -14.81
N LEU A 127 6.76 2.84 -15.55
CA LEU A 127 6.40 3.48 -16.83
C LEU A 127 5.97 2.46 -17.89
N ASP A 128 6.63 1.29 -17.99
CA ASP A 128 6.21 0.24 -18.93
C ASP A 128 4.82 -0.32 -18.57
N HIS A 129 4.52 -0.44 -17.29
CA HIS A 129 3.19 -0.81 -16.81
C HIS A 129 2.14 0.24 -17.19
N VAL A 130 2.41 1.52 -16.92
CA VAL A 130 1.50 2.64 -17.27
C VAL A 130 1.30 2.73 -18.79
N ARG A 131 2.37 2.63 -19.61
CA ARG A 131 2.27 2.63 -21.08
C ARG A 131 1.31 1.55 -21.58
N ARG A 132 1.43 0.34 -21.02
CA ARG A 132 0.53 -0.76 -21.38
C ARG A 132 -0.90 -0.42 -21.00
N ARG A 133 -1.19 0.00 -19.76
CA ARG A 133 -2.54 0.36 -19.32
C ARG A 133 -3.15 1.47 -20.19
N VAL A 134 -2.37 2.51 -20.51
CA VAL A 134 -2.82 3.59 -21.40
C VAL A 134 -3.12 3.05 -22.80
N SER A 135 -2.28 2.15 -23.34
CA SER A 135 -2.50 1.57 -24.68
C SER A 135 -3.70 0.63 -24.75
N GLU A 136 -4.06 0.01 -23.61
CA GLU A 136 -5.20 -0.90 -23.49
C GLU A 136 -6.50 -0.19 -23.05
N ASP A 137 -6.44 1.15 -22.88
CA ASP A 137 -7.55 1.98 -22.37
C ASP A 137 -8.08 1.49 -21.00
N ASP A 138 -7.16 1.00 -20.15
CA ASP A 138 -7.44 0.37 -18.85
C ASP A 138 -7.29 1.34 -17.67
N ILE A 139 -7.34 2.65 -17.90
CA ILE A 139 -7.27 3.68 -16.87
C ILE A 139 -8.53 4.54 -16.91
N ASP A 140 -9.33 4.49 -15.84
CA ASP A 140 -10.47 5.38 -15.68
C ASP A 140 -9.99 6.74 -15.14
N PRO A 141 -10.02 7.83 -15.94
CA PRO A 141 -9.62 9.16 -15.46
C PRO A 141 -10.55 9.70 -14.36
N GLY A 142 -11.76 9.14 -14.22
CA GLY A 142 -12.66 9.47 -13.12
C GLY A 142 -12.16 8.99 -11.75
N GLY A 143 -11.18 8.10 -11.72
CA GLY A 143 -10.49 7.65 -10.51
C GLY A 143 -9.32 8.55 -10.08
N PHE A 144 -8.89 9.51 -10.91
CA PHE A 144 -7.79 10.41 -10.57
C PHE A 144 -8.15 11.31 -9.39
N HIS A 145 -7.18 11.56 -8.51
CA HIS A 145 -7.34 12.54 -7.45
C HIS A 145 -7.52 13.96 -8.01
N GLU A 146 -8.12 14.84 -7.21
CA GLU A 146 -8.46 16.21 -7.60
C GLU A 146 -7.29 16.98 -8.24
N GLU A 147 -6.07 16.77 -7.72
CA GLU A 147 -4.84 17.37 -8.24
C GLU A 147 -4.59 17.04 -9.72
N HIS A 148 -4.99 15.85 -10.18
CA HIS A 148 -4.76 15.35 -11.53
C HIS A 148 -6.05 15.17 -12.36
N ALA A 149 -7.22 15.46 -11.80
CA ALA A 149 -8.53 15.27 -12.45
C ALA A 149 -8.70 16.02 -13.80
N HIS A 150 -7.83 16.98 -14.07
CA HIS A 150 -7.80 17.73 -15.33
C HIS A 150 -7.02 17.03 -16.44
N LEU A 151 -6.30 15.95 -16.16
CA LEU A 151 -5.45 15.23 -17.11
C LEU A 151 -6.19 14.03 -17.73
N SER A 152 -5.94 13.78 -19.01
CA SER A 152 -6.21 12.46 -19.58
C SER A 152 -5.08 11.48 -19.25
N PRO A 153 -5.29 10.15 -19.28
CA PRO A 153 -4.23 9.17 -19.06
C PRO A 153 -3.03 9.35 -19.99
N HIS A 154 -3.26 9.70 -21.25
CA HIS A 154 -2.20 10.02 -22.22
C HIS A 154 -1.41 11.28 -21.86
N ALA A 155 -2.08 12.34 -21.40
CA ALA A 155 -1.40 13.57 -20.98
C ALA A 155 -0.59 13.34 -19.71
N ALA A 156 -1.11 12.58 -18.77
CA ALA A 156 -0.44 12.21 -17.53
C ALA A 156 0.82 11.35 -17.80
N LEU A 157 0.73 10.35 -18.69
CA LEU A 157 1.89 9.57 -19.12
C LEU A 157 2.96 10.46 -19.78
N ALA A 158 2.57 11.34 -20.70
CA ALA A 158 3.50 12.26 -21.36
C ALA A 158 4.21 13.19 -20.35
N GLU A 159 3.51 13.65 -19.31
CA GLU A 159 4.09 14.44 -18.23
C GLU A 159 5.12 13.63 -17.43
N LEU A 160 4.82 12.39 -17.07
CA LEU A 160 5.76 11.50 -16.37
C LEU A 160 7.03 11.26 -17.21
N GLU A 161 6.90 10.99 -18.50
CA GLU A 161 8.03 10.73 -19.39
C GLU A 161 8.94 11.95 -19.57
N ALA A 162 8.37 13.15 -19.52
CA ALA A 162 9.10 14.40 -19.70
C ALA A 162 9.81 14.91 -18.42
N THR A 163 9.36 14.46 -17.23
CA THR A 163 9.70 15.15 -15.98
C THR A 163 10.86 14.53 -15.21
N ALA A 164 11.02 13.20 -15.22
CA ALA A 164 11.96 12.50 -14.34
C ALA A 164 13.41 12.61 -14.78
N THR A 165 14.14 13.57 -14.21
CA THR A 165 15.57 13.84 -14.52
C THR A 165 16.55 13.41 -13.42
N TRP A 166 16.04 12.97 -12.25
CA TRP A 166 16.87 12.55 -11.11
C TRP A 166 17.20 11.07 -11.13
N THR A 167 18.27 10.72 -10.42
CA THR A 167 18.59 9.33 -10.10
C THR A 167 17.66 8.82 -9.01
N GLU A 168 17.15 7.59 -9.15
CA GLU A 168 16.33 6.94 -8.15
C GLU A 168 17.16 6.63 -6.89
N ASP A 169 16.57 6.87 -5.72
CA ASP A 169 17.09 6.45 -4.42
C ASP A 169 16.38 5.17 -4.00
N LEU A 170 16.95 4.05 -4.43
CA LEU A 170 16.31 2.74 -4.37
C LEU A 170 16.30 2.18 -2.94
N VAL A 171 15.11 1.80 -2.48
CA VAL A 171 14.85 1.07 -1.24
C VAL A 171 13.84 -0.04 -1.51
N VAL A 172 13.60 -0.90 -0.52
CA VAL A 172 12.41 -1.78 -0.56
C VAL A 172 11.21 -0.93 -0.15
N CYS A 173 10.34 -0.62 -1.11
CA CYS A 173 9.11 0.12 -0.91
C CYS A 173 7.94 -0.81 -0.55
N HIS A 174 6.97 -0.26 0.16
CA HIS A 174 5.68 -0.90 0.42
C HIS A 174 4.83 -0.98 -0.86
N GLY A 175 4.84 0.11 -1.64
CA GLY A 175 4.09 0.28 -2.89
C GLY A 175 2.73 0.94 -2.70
N ASP A 176 2.08 0.71 -1.55
CA ASP A 176 0.81 1.34 -1.15
C ASP A 176 0.84 1.70 0.35
N TYR A 177 1.77 2.58 0.74
CA TYR A 177 1.92 3.01 2.13
C TYR A 177 0.85 4.04 2.52
N CYS A 178 -0.36 3.57 2.76
CA CYS A 178 -1.50 4.36 3.18
C CYS A 178 -1.91 4.04 4.63
N PRO A 179 -2.54 4.98 5.38
CA PRO A 179 -2.94 4.76 6.77
C PRO A 179 -3.74 3.47 7.04
N PRO A 180 -4.68 3.03 6.18
CA PRO A 180 -5.39 1.76 6.38
C PRO A 180 -4.48 0.53 6.38
N ASN A 181 -3.30 0.62 5.73
CA ASN A 181 -2.35 -0.48 5.56
C ASN A 181 -1.29 -0.54 6.66
N VAL A 182 -1.35 0.36 7.66
CA VAL A 182 -0.37 0.45 8.75
C VAL A 182 -1.06 0.24 10.09
N LEU A 183 -0.64 -0.80 10.81
CA LEU A 183 -1.15 -1.10 12.16
C LEU A 183 -0.27 -0.43 13.22
N LEU A 184 -0.93 0.12 14.24
CA LEU A 184 -0.27 0.74 15.39
C LEU A 184 -0.79 0.14 16.71
N ASP A 185 0.09 0.08 17.70
CA ASP A 185 -0.25 -0.09 19.11
C ASP A 185 0.59 0.89 19.94
N ARG A 186 -0.06 1.59 20.88
CA ARG A 186 0.57 2.58 21.77
C ARG A 186 1.44 3.61 21.06
N GLY A 187 1.03 4.05 19.87
CA GLY A 187 1.72 5.07 19.09
C GLY A 187 2.98 4.58 18.34
N ALA A 188 3.20 3.28 18.25
CA ALA A 188 4.25 2.66 17.44
C ALA A 188 3.64 1.76 16.36
N VAL A 189 4.27 1.71 15.19
CA VAL A 189 3.88 0.79 14.12
C VAL A 189 4.17 -0.65 14.56
N THR A 190 3.17 -1.51 14.43
CA THR A 190 3.24 -2.93 14.79
C THR A 190 3.03 -3.87 13.62
N GLY A 191 2.62 -3.34 12.47
CA GLY A 191 2.42 -4.17 11.29
C GLY A 191 2.14 -3.40 10.02
N TYR A 192 2.39 -4.07 8.90
CA TYR A 192 2.13 -3.58 7.55
C TYR A 192 1.24 -4.58 6.82
N LEU A 193 0.23 -4.09 6.12
CA LEU A 193 -0.79 -4.86 5.41
C LEU A 193 -0.75 -4.53 3.91
N ASP A 194 -1.36 -5.37 3.10
CA ASP A 194 -1.53 -5.14 1.65
C ASP A 194 -0.20 -4.93 0.90
N LEU A 195 0.64 -5.96 0.93
CA LEU A 195 1.99 -5.94 0.35
C LEU A 195 2.03 -6.37 -1.13
N GLY A 196 0.92 -6.29 -1.82
CA GLY A 196 0.82 -6.73 -3.22
C GLY A 196 1.77 -6.00 -4.17
N GLU A 197 2.17 -4.79 -3.83
CA GLU A 197 3.07 -3.95 -4.63
C GLU A 197 4.47 -3.80 -4.03
N LEU A 198 4.77 -4.47 -2.92
CA LEU A 198 6.10 -4.43 -2.31
C LEU A 198 7.18 -4.75 -3.34
N GLY A 199 8.21 -3.92 -3.41
CA GLY A 199 9.34 -4.12 -4.30
C GLY A 199 10.36 -3.00 -4.22
N VAL A 200 11.51 -3.19 -4.89
CA VAL A 200 12.52 -2.13 -4.96
C VAL A 200 12.06 -1.04 -5.91
N ALA A 201 11.97 0.17 -5.39
CA ALA A 201 11.62 1.39 -6.12
C ALA A 201 12.33 2.60 -5.51
N ASP A 202 12.15 3.78 -6.10
CA ASP A 202 12.57 5.04 -5.48
C ASP A 202 11.76 5.25 -4.18
N ARG A 203 12.45 5.55 -3.06
CA ARG A 203 11.78 5.81 -1.77
C ARG A 203 10.66 6.86 -1.84
N TRP A 204 10.75 7.78 -2.81
CA TRP A 204 9.75 8.83 -3.01
C TRP A 204 8.41 8.29 -3.50
N SER A 205 8.35 7.07 -4.04
CA SER A 205 7.08 6.43 -4.37
C SER A 205 6.21 6.26 -3.13
N ASP A 206 6.79 5.76 -2.04
CA ASP A 206 6.07 5.62 -0.77
C ASP A 206 5.96 6.95 0.00
N ILE A 207 7.03 7.77 0.01
CA ILE A 207 7.02 9.04 0.76
C ILE A 207 5.94 9.98 0.22
N ALA A 208 5.88 10.16 -1.10
CA ALA A 208 4.93 11.08 -1.72
C ALA A 208 3.48 10.63 -1.51
N VAL A 209 3.20 9.33 -1.65
CA VAL A 209 1.86 8.75 -1.48
C VAL A 209 1.50 8.67 0.00
N GLY A 210 2.42 8.22 0.87
CA GLY A 210 2.22 8.15 2.31
C GLY A 210 1.89 9.51 2.92
N ALA A 211 2.65 10.55 2.57
CA ALA A 211 2.37 11.92 2.99
C ALA A 211 1.03 12.43 2.44
N TRP A 212 0.75 12.19 1.15
CA TRP A 212 -0.49 12.59 0.50
C TRP A 212 -1.72 11.90 1.13
N SER A 213 -1.61 10.61 1.41
CA SER A 213 -2.71 9.86 2.04
C SER A 213 -3.02 10.33 3.46
N THR A 214 -2.09 10.97 4.17
CA THR A 214 -2.41 11.64 5.43
C THR A 214 -3.35 12.83 5.25
N CYS A 215 -3.28 13.52 4.10
CA CYS A 215 -4.18 14.63 3.78
C CYS A 215 -5.62 14.15 3.62
N TRP A 216 -5.82 13.03 2.90
CA TRP A 216 -7.16 12.49 2.67
C TRP A 216 -7.81 11.97 3.96
N ASN A 217 -7.00 11.40 4.86
CA ASN A 217 -7.51 10.78 6.07
C ASN A 217 -7.59 11.75 7.26
N PHE A 218 -6.68 12.75 7.34
CA PHE A 218 -6.51 13.55 8.57
C PHE A 218 -6.45 15.06 8.32
N GLY A 219 -6.37 15.50 7.05
CA GLY A 219 -6.29 16.90 6.65
C GLY A 219 -4.88 17.40 6.30
N GLU A 220 -4.81 18.32 5.35
CA GLU A 220 -3.57 18.79 4.70
C GLU A 220 -2.52 19.39 5.66
N ARG A 221 -2.96 19.94 6.80
CA ARG A 221 -2.05 20.59 7.76
C ARG A 221 -1.03 19.66 8.40
N LEU A 222 -1.22 18.34 8.27
CA LEU A 222 -0.38 17.33 8.92
C LEU A 222 0.69 16.76 7.99
N GLU A 223 0.59 16.98 6.69
CA GLU A 223 1.55 16.47 5.70
C GLU A 223 3.02 16.84 6.02
N PRO A 224 3.37 18.09 6.42
CA PRO A 224 4.75 18.43 6.77
C PRO A 224 5.33 17.59 7.90
N LEU A 225 4.49 17.15 8.86
CA LEU A 225 4.92 16.30 9.96
C LEU A 225 5.36 14.90 9.50
N PHE A 226 4.79 14.42 8.39
CA PHE A 226 5.18 13.15 7.80
C PHE A 226 6.61 13.22 7.26
N TYR A 227 6.92 14.24 6.44
CA TYR A 227 8.28 14.46 5.90
C TYR A 227 9.31 14.65 7.01
N GLU A 228 9.00 15.53 7.99
CA GLU A 228 9.85 15.78 9.16
C GLU A 228 10.17 14.48 9.90
N SER A 229 9.16 13.67 10.19
CA SER A 229 9.32 12.44 10.97
C SER A 229 9.93 11.29 10.19
N TYR A 230 9.77 11.26 8.88
CA TYR A 230 10.53 10.39 7.99
C TYR A 230 12.01 10.83 7.92
N GLY A 231 12.32 12.12 8.05
CA GLY A 231 13.66 12.69 8.03
C GLY A 231 14.13 13.09 6.64
N VAL A 232 13.24 13.70 5.83
CA VAL A 232 13.56 14.30 4.52
C VAL A 232 12.96 15.69 4.41
N GLU A 233 13.62 16.53 3.62
CA GLU A 233 13.00 17.77 3.15
C GLU A 233 12.07 17.45 1.96
N PRO A 234 10.90 18.10 1.85
CA PRO A 234 10.02 17.93 0.71
C PRO A 234 10.72 18.24 -0.62
N ASP A 235 10.56 17.36 -1.59
CA ASP A 235 11.05 17.53 -2.97
C ASP A 235 9.84 17.67 -3.93
N PRO A 236 9.39 18.90 -4.24
CA PRO A 236 8.16 19.11 -5.00
C PRO A 236 8.14 18.42 -6.37
N PRO A 237 9.22 18.41 -7.17
CA PRO A 237 9.28 17.65 -8.41
C PRO A 237 9.02 16.14 -8.23
N ARG A 238 9.66 15.51 -7.24
CA ARG A 238 9.46 14.08 -6.96
C ARG A 238 8.08 13.80 -6.39
N ILE A 239 7.58 14.64 -5.49
CA ILE A 239 6.24 14.52 -4.91
C ILE A 239 5.20 14.54 -6.03
N ARG A 240 5.24 15.55 -6.91
CA ARG A 240 4.30 15.63 -8.04
C ARG A 240 4.39 14.40 -8.96
N TYR A 241 5.60 13.97 -9.27
CA TYR A 241 5.83 12.81 -10.15
C TYR A 241 5.21 11.53 -9.57
N TYR A 242 5.51 11.20 -8.30
CA TYR A 242 5.06 9.94 -7.71
C TYR A 242 3.58 9.93 -7.35
N ARG A 243 2.97 11.08 -7.06
CA ARG A 243 1.51 11.21 -6.93
C ARG A 243 0.81 10.97 -8.27
N LEU A 244 1.33 11.55 -9.35
CA LEU A 244 0.80 11.32 -10.68
C LEU A 244 0.98 9.87 -11.14
N LEU A 245 2.14 9.27 -10.82
CA LEU A 245 2.39 7.86 -11.10
C LEU A 245 1.42 6.95 -10.34
N TYR A 246 1.12 7.26 -9.08
CA TYR A 246 0.15 6.52 -8.27
C TYR A 246 -1.23 6.48 -8.93
N ASP A 247 -1.75 7.61 -9.40
CA ASP A 247 -3.04 7.68 -10.09
C ASP A 247 -3.09 6.85 -11.39
N LEU A 248 -1.96 6.61 -12.01
CA LEU A 248 -1.88 5.82 -13.25
C LEU A 248 -1.64 4.32 -13.02
N VAL A 249 -1.10 3.96 -11.86
CA VAL A 249 -0.80 2.55 -11.49
C VAL A 249 -1.96 1.91 -10.75
N SER A 250 -2.70 2.68 -9.95
CA SER A 250 -3.80 2.23 -9.08
C SER A 250 -5.05 1.75 -9.81
#